data_7b741f2df20d7787e5cf6549eb2a5bb2
#
_entry.id   7b741f2df20d7787e5cf6549eb2a5bb2
#
_cell.length_a   1.000
_cell.length_b   1.000
_cell.length_c   1.000
_cell.angle_alpha   90.00
_cell.angle_beta   90.00
_cell.angle_gamma   90.00
#
_symmetry.space_group_name_H-M   'P 1'
#
loop_
_entity.id
_entity.type
_entity.pdbx_description
1 polymer ?
#
loop_
_entity_poly.entity_id
_entity_poly.type
_entity_poly.pdbx_seq_one_letter_code
_entity_poly.pdbx_strand_id
1 'polypeptide(L)'
;SSWTMLDDAFNKMPWDNPYAYDAEGKQLDQYVYVAGDTRSDNGEKWWSQNKWNSLYDTGYNYSRSNNFDLNANIQLNVHFTDWLSLSSTNTFSTGYYKSKYYVDPKTASQGSLEESIGLSQSFGTTNILKASYQWNDHSVNGMLGWEWGTWKSEYTTASGIGMPPGVDALNASSPSGVSGYEIPGASWAAFL
;
A
#
# COMPACT_ATOMS: atom_id res chain seq x y z
N SER A 1 18.61 -7.89 -5.52
CA SER A 1 19.29 -7.33 -4.35
C SER A 1 18.98 -5.84 -4.30
N SER A 2 18.22 -5.41 -3.33
CA SER A 2 17.98 -3.99 -3.12
C SER A 2 19.23 -3.36 -2.51
N TRP A 3 20.03 -2.72 -3.34
CA TRP A 3 21.03 -1.80 -2.87
C TRP A 3 20.31 -0.62 -2.24
N THR A 4 20.59 -0.34 -0.99
CA THR A 4 20.06 0.82 -0.30
C THR A 4 20.95 2.03 -0.59
N MET A 5 20.39 3.25 -0.53
CA MET A 5 21.19 4.49 -0.62
C MET A 5 22.35 4.49 0.40
N LEU A 6 22.14 3.83 1.54
CA LEU A 6 23.15 3.73 2.58
C LEU A 6 24.32 2.85 2.14
N ASP A 7 24.05 1.69 1.52
CA ASP A 7 25.09 0.80 0.99
C ASP A 7 25.90 1.51 -0.09
N ASP A 8 25.23 2.28 -0.95
CA ASP A 8 25.90 3.07 -1.98
C ASP A 8 26.77 4.16 -1.36
N ALA A 9 26.30 4.86 -0.35
CA ALA A 9 27.06 5.89 0.35
C ALA A 9 28.35 5.35 0.99
N PHE A 10 28.33 4.12 1.52
CA PHE A 10 29.53 3.47 2.07
C PHE A 10 30.54 3.05 1.01
N ASN A 11 30.09 2.82 -0.21
CA ASN A 11 30.95 2.37 -1.33
C ASN A 11 31.42 3.53 -2.23
N LYS A 12 31.02 4.77 -1.95
CA LYS A 12 31.46 5.96 -2.67
C LYS A 12 32.65 6.62 -1.98
N MET A 13 33.52 7.16 -2.79
CA MET A 13 34.64 7.96 -2.31
C MET A 13 34.26 9.45 -2.28
N PRO A 14 34.87 10.28 -1.42
CA PRO A 14 34.55 11.70 -1.32
C PRO A 14 34.70 12.50 -2.62
N TRP A 15 35.47 11.98 -3.58
CA TRP A 15 35.67 12.58 -4.90
C TRP A 15 34.77 12.02 -5.99
N ASP A 16 33.97 11.02 -5.71
CA ASP A 16 33.00 10.50 -6.66
C ASP A 16 31.90 11.54 -6.90
N ASN A 17 31.74 11.93 -8.14
CA ASN A 17 30.76 12.96 -8.49
C ASN A 17 29.50 12.33 -9.09
N PRO A 18 28.33 12.51 -8.45
CA PRO A 18 27.09 11.93 -8.93
C PRO A 18 26.45 12.70 -10.11
N TYR A 19 26.94 13.88 -10.44
CA TYR A 19 26.33 14.77 -11.44
C TYR A 19 27.01 14.64 -12.79
N ALA A 20 26.23 14.84 -13.85
CA ALA A 20 26.75 15.01 -15.20
C ALA A 20 27.19 16.46 -15.46
N TYR A 21 28.08 16.62 -16.41
CA TYR A 21 28.61 17.92 -16.85
C TYR A 21 28.47 18.05 -18.37
N ASP A 22 28.29 19.25 -18.86
CA ASP A 22 28.32 19.53 -20.29
C ASP A 22 29.78 19.59 -20.83
N ALA A 23 29.92 19.80 -22.13
CA ALA A 23 31.22 19.87 -22.79
C ALA A 23 32.07 21.06 -22.32
N GLU A 24 31.45 22.08 -21.77
CA GLU A 24 32.05 23.30 -21.21
C GLU A 24 32.42 23.12 -19.73
N GLY A 25 32.13 21.95 -19.12
CA GLY A 25 32.43 21.65 -17.72
C GLY A 25 31.43 22.24 -16.73
N LYS A 26 30.25 22.66 -17.17
CA LYS A 26 29.17 23.14 -16.29
C LYS A 26 28.33 21.96 -15.82
N GLN A 27 28.09 21.90 -14.52
CA GLN A 27 27.24 20.88 -13.91
C GLN A 27 25.80 20.97 -14.46
N LEU A 28 25.31 19.82 -14.91
CA LEU A 28 23.94 19.65 -15.35
C LEU A 28 23.05 19.24 -14.17
N ASP A 29 21.76 19.50 -14.27
CA ASP A 29 20.75 18.99 -13.34
C ASP A 29 20.35 17.54 -13.73
N GLN A 30 21.35 16.69 -13.86
CA GLN A 30 21.25 15.29 -14.23
C GLN A 30 22.26 14.47 -13.47
N TYR A 31 21.93 13.25 -13.16
CA TYR A 31 22.82 12.30 -12.51
C TYR A 31 23.51 11.39 -13.53
N VAL A 32 24.74 11.06 -13.27
CA VAL A 32 25.47 10.01 -14.01
C VAL A 32 24.87 8.65 -13.62
N TYR A 33 24.60 7.78 -14.59
CA TYR A 33 24.01 6.47 -14.34
C TYR A 33 25.04 5.48 -13.73
N VAL A 34 26.07 5.16 -14.51
CA VAL A 34 27.19 4.31 -14.09
C VAL A 34 28.47 4.78 -14.72
N ALA A 35 29.61 4.38 -14.16
CA ALA A 35 30.92 4.65 -14.77
C ALA A 35 31.00 4.12 -16.19
N GLY A 36 31.37 4.97 -17.12
CA GLY A 36 31.48 4.63 -18.54
C GLY A 36 30.14 4.50 -19.26
N ASP A 37 29.05 4.97 -18.66
CA ASP A 37 27.75 5.05 -19.34
C ASP A 37 27.81 6.07 -20.48
N THR A 38 27.51 5.61 -21.69
CA THR A 38 27.46 6.47 -22.89
C THR A 38 26.29 7.46 -22.87
N ARG A 39 25.40 7.34 -21.90
CA ARG A 39 24.31 8.29 -21.67
C ARG A 39 24.73 9.51 -20.86
N SER A 40 25.94 9.50 -20.29
CA SER A 40 26.52 10.71 -19.67
C SER A 40 27.25 11.52 -20.73
N ASP A 41 26.82 12.74 -20.97
CA ASP A 41 27.31 13.58 -22.07
C ASP A 41 28.78 14.01 -21.90
N ASN A 42 29.31 13.93 -20.71
CA ASN A 42 30.67 14.38 -20.40
C ASN A 42 31.73 13.27 -20.37
N GLY A 43 31.35 12.02 -20.53
CA GLY A 43 32.28 10.88 -20.50
C GLY A 43 33.02 10.70 -19.19
N GLU A 44 32.66 11.41 -18.13
CA GLU A 44 33.24 11.21 -16.81
C GLU A 44 33.00 9.80 -16.29
N LYS A 45 34.04 9.20 -15.79
CA LYS A 45 33.97 7.86 -15.24
C LYS A 45 33.67 7.92 -13.75
N TRP A 46 32.67 7.19 -13.36
CA TRP A 46 32.40 6.91 -11.97
C TRP A 46 33.44 5.89 -11.47
N TRP A 47 34.30 6.24 -10.59
CA TRP A 47 35.51 5.47 -10.25
C TRP A 47 35.50 4.83 -8.87
N SER A 48 34.39 4.85 -8.17
CA SER A 48 34.24 4.13 -6.92
C SER A 48 34.20 2.61 -7.12
N GLN A 49 34.31 1.86 -6.06
CA GLN A 49 34.22 0.40 -6.08
C GLN A 49 32.86 -0.06 -6.58
N ASN A 50 31.80 0.64 -6.22
CA ASN A 50 30.46 0.44 -6.75
C ASN A 50 30.20 1.41 -7.92
N LYS A 51 30.00 0.86 -9.10
CA LYS A 51 29.77 1.63 -10.33
C LYS A 51 28.34 2.19 -10.45
N TRP A 52 27.46 1.77 -9.57
CA TRP A 52 26.06 2.18 -9.59
C TRP A 52 25.87 3.53 -8.87
N ASN A 53 24.97 4.36 -9.37
CA ASN A 53 24.60 5.63 -8.75
C ASN A 53 23.16 5.58 -8.28
N SER A 54 22.94 5.37 -7.00
CA SER A 54 21.62 5.29 -6.40
C SER A 54 20.81 6.60 -6.51
N LEU A 55 21.50 7.75 -6.62
CA LEU A 55 20.83 9.04 -6.83
C LEU A 55 20.16 9.10 -8.20
N TYR A 56 20.74 8.45 -9.20
CA TYR A 56 20.14 8.35 -10.52
C TYR A 56 18.78 7.61 -10.45
N ASP A 57 18.76 6.45 -9.81
CA ASP A 57 17.53 5.67 -9.67
C ASP A 57 16.47 6.41 -8.85
N THR A 58 16.85 6.95 -7.71
CA THR A 58 15.91 7.68 -6.84
C THR A 58 15.44 9.00 -7.43
N GLY A 59 16.18 9.59 -8.35
CA GLY A 59 15.81 10.79 -9.07
C GLY A 59 14.73 10.56 -10.13
N TYR A 60 14.68 9.38 -10.71
CA TYR A 60 13.77 9.06 -11.81
C TYR A 60 12.71 8.02 -11.46
N ASN A 61 13.03 7.07 -10.60
CA ASN A 61 12.13 5.99 -10.19
C ASN A 61 11.43 6.35 -8.89
N TYR A 62 10.20 5.91 -8.74
CA TYR A 62 9.51 6.07 -7.46
C TYR A 62 8.52 4.93 -7.19
N SER A 63 8.28 4.72 -5.91
CA SER A 63 7.18 3.92 -5.40
C SER A 63 6.36 4.79 -4.44
N ARG A 64 5.08 4.90 -4.69
CA ARG A 64 4.14 5.65 -3.84
C ARG A 64 3.01 4.74 -3.43
N SER A 65 2.63 4.81 -2.17
CA SER A 65 1.43 4.13 -1.67
C SER A 65 0.62 5.08 -0.80
N ASN A 66 -0.68 5.01 -0.95
CA ASN A 66 -1.64 5.74 -0.14
C ASN A 66 -2.60 4.73 0.45
N ASN A 67 -2.76 4.78 1.77
CA ASN A 67 -3.68 3.94 2.51
C ASN A 67 -4.66 4.83 3.26
N PHE A 68 -5.89 4.41 3.27
CA PHE A 68 -6.93 5.00 4.10
C PHE A 68 -7.69 3.88 4.78
N ASP A 69 -7.77 3.92 6.10
CA ASP A 69 -8.48 2.96 6.91
C ASP A 69 -9.48 3.70 7.81
N LEU A 70 -10.73 3.27 7.75
CA LEU A 70 -11.79 3.75 8.62
C LEU A 70 -12.38 2.58 9.38
N ASN A 71 -12.41 2.70 10.72
CA ASN A 71 -13.04 1.76 11.61
C ASN A 71 -14.06 2.50 12.47
N ALA A 72 -15.29 2.03 12.47
CA ALA A 72 -16.36 2.57 13.30
C ALA A 72 -16.96 1.46 14.14
N ASN A 73 -17.24 1.78 15.40
CA ASN A 73 -17.91 0.88 16.34
C ASN A 73 -19.06 1.64 17.01
N ILE A 74 -20.25 1.06 16.95
CA ILE A 74 -21.44 1.59 17.59
C ILE A 74 -21.99 0.54 18.52
N GLN A 75 -22.07 0.88 19.79
CA GLN A 75 -22.67 0.04 20.82
C GLN A 75 -23.97 0.63 21.31
N LEU A 76 -25.02 -0.18 21.30
CA LEU A 76 -26.34 0.14 21.81
C LEU A 76 -26.65 -0.79 22.98
N ASN A 77 -27.06 -0.23 24.11
CA ASN A 77 -27.55 -0.97 25.25
C ASN A 77 -28.97 -0.55 25.55
N VAL A 78 -29.90 -1.47 25.45
CA VAL A 78 -31.33 -1.23 25.69
C VAL A 78 -31.79 -2.08 26.87
N HIS A 79 -32.36 -1.44 27.88
CA HIS A 79 -32.98 -2.11 29.01
C HIS A 79 -34.50 -2.08 28.79
N PHE A 80 -35.06 -3.22 28.50
CA PHE A 80 -36.53 -3.36 28.31
C PHE A 80 -37.25 -3.38 29.65
N THR A 81 -36.62 -4.01 30.64
CA THR A 81 -37.07 -4.11 32.03
C THR A 81 -35.86 -4.18 32.94
N ASP A 82 -36.03 -4.17 34.25
CA ASP A 82 -34.93 -4.32 35.23
C ASP A 82 -34.20 -5.68 35.10
N TRP A 83 -34.87 -6.67 34.52
CA TRP A 83 -34.33 -8.03 34.39
C TRP A 83 -34.01 -8.42 32.94
N LEU A 84 -34.35 -7.60 31.93
CA LEU A 84 -34.14 -7.93 30.50
C LEU A 84 -33.40 -6.78 29.78
N SER A 85 -32.25 -7.07 29.22
CA SER A 85 -31.45 -6.10 28.47
C SER A 85 -30.92 -6.71 27.19
N LEU A 86 -30.75 -5.85 26.17
CA LEU A 86 -30.10 -6.16 24.90
C LEU A 86 -28.87 -5.27 24.73
N SER A 87 -27.73 -5.89 24.45
CA SER A 87 -26.53 -5.22 24.01
C SER A 87 -26.28 -5.54 22.55
N SER A 88 -26.12 -4.51 21.71
CA SER A 88 -25.82 -4.66 20.29
C SER A 88 -24.55 -3.89 20.00
N THR A 89 -23.53 -4.59 19.50
CA THR A 89 -22.27 -4.01 19.06
C THR A 89 -22.17 -4.16 17.56
N ASN A 90 -22.01 -3.04 16.86
CA ASN A 90 -21.96 -2.98 15.42
C ASN A 90 -20.63 -2.38 15.00
N THR A 91 -19.88 -3.10 14.18
CA THR A 91 -18.58 -2.70 13.67
C THR A 91 -18.64 -2.51 12.16
N PHE A 92 -18.05 -1.46 11.69
CA PHE A 92 -17.84 -1.20 10.27
C PHE A 92 -16.36 -0.88 10.05
N SER A 93 -15.77 -1.54 9.06
CA SER A 93 -14.38 -1.27 8.66
C SER A 93 -14.31 -1.13 7.15
N THR A 94 -13.58 -0.12 6.68
CA THR A 94 -13.24 0.00 5.27
C THR A 94 -11.79 0.44 5.13
N GLY A 95 -11.05 -0.26 4.28
CA GLY A 95 -9.67 0.05 3.93
C GLY A 95 -9.56 0.29 2.43
N TYR A 96 -8.88 1.34 2.05
CA TYR A 96 -8.52 1.65 0.68
C TYR A 96 -7.00 1.71 0.56
N TYR A 97 -6.48 1.00 -0.42
CA TYR A 97 -5.05 0.97 -0.76
C TYR A 97 -4.87 1.36 -2.21
N LYS A 98 -3.94 2.26 -2.46
CA LYS A 98 -3.48 2.57 -3.82
C LYS A 98 -1.96 2.64 -3.83
N SER A 99 -1.33 1.88 -4.72
CA SER A 99 0.10 1.97 -4.97
C SER A 99 0.39 2.27 -6.43
N LYS A 100 1.51 2.93 -6.65
CA LYS A 100 2.04 3.26 -7.95
C LYS A 100 3.54 3.03 -7.92
N TYR A 101 4.03 2.16 -8.80
CA TYR A 101 5.46 1.90 -8.99
C TYR A 101 5.85 2.31 -10.40
N TYR A 102 6.72 3.28 -10.50
CA TYR A 102 7.19 3.85 -11.77
C TYR A 102 8.70 3.64 -11.93
N VAL A 103 9.09 3.16 -13.08
CA VAL A 103 10.47 3.03 -13.52
C VAL A 103 10.64 3.85 -14.80
N ASP A 104 11.50 4.84 -14.76
CA ASP A 104 11.77 5.71 -15.90
C ASP A 104 12.64 4.97 -16.94
N PRO A 105 12.40 5.13 -18.25
CA PRO A 105 13.25 4.53 -19.30
C PRO A 105 14.70 5.01 -19.29
N LYS A 106 15.03 6.06 -18.56
CA LYS A 106 16.41 6.45 -18.32
C LYS A 106 17.17 5.44 -17.43
N THR A 107 16.47 4.72 -16.57
CA THR A 107 17.05 3.75 -15.63
C THR A 107 16.92 2.30 -16.10
N ALA A 108 16.03 2.04 -17.04
CA ALA A 108 15.81 0.73 -17.63
C ALA A 108 15.60 0.85 -19.15
N SER A 109 15.86 -0.24 -19.87
CA SER A 109 15.73 -0.26 -21.35
C SER A 109 14.31 0.06 -21.84
N GLN A 110 13.32 -0.18 -21.00
CA GLN A 110 11.91 0.18 -21.20
C GLN A 110 11.37 0.69 -19.88
N GLY A 111 10.84 1.89 -19.86
CA GLY A 111 10.12 2.38 -18.68
C GLY A 111 8.92 1.52 -18.39
N SER A 112 8.55 1.40 -17.13
CA SER A 112 7.38 0.64 -16.71
C SER A 112 6.57 1.36 -15.65
N LEU A 113 5.28 1.07 -15.61
CA LEU A 113 4.36 1.56 -14.62
C LEU A 113 3.46 0.42 -14.15
N GLU A 114 3.34 0.28 -12.85
CA GLU A 114 2.36 -0.59 -12.21
C GLU A 114 1.50 0.22 -11.26
N GLU A 115 0.21 0.13 -11.42
CA GLU A 115 -0.77 0.69 -10.47
C GLU A 115 -1.61 -0.43 -9.89
N SER A 116 -1.76 -0.41 -8.57
CA SER A 116 -2.60 -1.36 -7.84
C SER A 116 -3.58 -0.61 -6.96
N ILE A 117 -4.80 -1.08 -6.94
CA ILE A 117 -5.89 -0.56 -6.10
C ILE A 117 -6.49 -1.72 -5.34
N GLY A 118 -6.64 -1.56 -4.04
CA GLY A 118 -7.34 -2.49 -3.17
C GLY A 118 -8.42 -1.80 -2.37
N LEU A 119 -9.54 -2.47 -2.20
CA LEU A 119 -10.64 -2.05 -1.34
C LEU A 119 -11.03 -3.23 -0.45
N SER A 120 -11.07 -3.01 0.84
CA SER A 120 -11.59 -3.96 1.81
C SER A 120 -12.73 -3.32 2.59
N GLN A 121 -13.82 -4.07 2.78
CA GLN A 121 -14.96 -3.62 3.56
C GLN A 121 -15.42 -4.77 4.44
N SER A 122 -15.80 -4.46 5.67
CA SER A 122 -16.43 -5.43 6.55
C SER A 122 -17.50 -4.75 7.40
N PHE A 123 -18.52 -5.50 7.68
CA PHE A 123 -19.57 -5.18 8.64
C PHE A 123 -19.76 -6.37 9.56
N GLY A 124 -19.88 -6.11 10.86
CA GLY A 124 -20.17 -7.12 11.86
C GLY A 124 -21.16 -6.60 12.88
N THR A 125 -22.03 -7.45 13.35
CA THR A 125 -22.93 -7.17 14.46
C THR A 125 -22.95 -8.33 15.42
N THR A 126 -22.80 -8.03 16.71
CA THR A 126 -22.94 -8.99 17.82
C THR A 126 -24.03 -8.49 18.73
N ASN A 127 -25.02 -9.31 18.96
CA ASN A 127 -26.19 -8.97 19.76
C ASN A 127 -26.33 -9.96 20.90
N ILE A 128 -26.48 -9.47 22.11
CA ILE A 128 -26.56 -10.28 23.32
C ILE A 128 -27.80 -9.85 24.11
N LEU A 129 -28.78 -10.74 24.19
CA LEU A 129 -29.93 -10.60 25.05
C LEU A 129 -29.62 -11.27 26.39
N LYS A 130 -29.71 -10.51 27.48
CA LYS A 130 -29.47 -10.97 28.84
C LYS A 130 -30.75 -10.89 29.64
N ALA A 131 -31.05 -11.94 30.35
CA ALA A 131 -32.15 -12.00 31.32
C ALA A 131 -31.56 -12.40 32.69
N SER A 132 -31.90 -11.61 33.71
CA SER A 132 -31.50 -11.86 35.10
C SER A 132 -32.68 -11.55 36.00
N TYR A 133 -33.29 -12.58 36.54
CA TYR A 133 -34.49 -12.42 37.35
C TYR A 133 -34.27 -13.11 38.71
N GLN A 134 -34.67 -12.43 39.77
CA GLN A 134 -34.59 -12.88 41.14
C GLN A 134 -35.96 -12.80 41.79
N TRP A 135 -36.35 -13.91 42.42
CA TRP A 135 -37.55 -13.92 43.28
C TRP A 135 -37.27 -14.71 44.55
N ASN A 136 -37.62 -14.11 45.69
CA ASN A 136 -37.25 -14.63 47.01
C ASN A 136 -35.76 -15.00 47.09
N ASP A 137 -35.46 -16.27 47.39
CA ASP A 137 -34.09 -16.82 47.49
C ASP A 137 -33.63 -17.44 46.19
N HIS A 138 -34.38 -17.32 45.09
CA HIS A 138 -34.06 -17.91 43.81
C HIS A 138 -33.59 -16.86 42.81
N SER A 139 -32.55 -17.19 42.04
CA SER A 139 -32.10 -16.37 40.92
C SER A 139 -31.94 -17.19 39.65
N VAL A 140 -32.37 -16.65 38.53
CA VAL A 140 -32.18 -17.23 37.20
C VAL A 140 -31.49 -16.22 36.31
N ASN A 141 -30.40 -16.65 35.67
CA ASN A 141 -29.68 -15.87 34.70
C ASN A 141 -29.61 -16.67 33.39
N GLY A 142 -29.86 -15.98 32.29
CA GLY A 142 -29.78 -16.55 30.94
C GLY A 142 -29.21 -15.51 29.96
N MET A 143 -28.61 -16.02 28.91
CA MET A 143 -28.05 -15.20 27.85
C MET A 143 -28.31 -15.88 26.50
N LEU A 144 -28.73 -15.11 25.51
CA LEU A 144 -28.81 -15.52 24.12
C LEU A 144 -28.00 -14.55 23.28
N GLY A 145 -27.03 -15.06 22.57
CA GLY A 145 -26.19 -14.28 21.69
C GLY A 145 -26.33 -14.73 20.25
N TRP A 146 -26.27 -13.77 19.35
CA TRP A 146 -26.13 -14.02 17.91
C TRP A 146 -25.22 -12.97 17.30
N GLU A 147 -24.47 -13.41 16.32
CA GLU A 147 -23.61 -12.55 15.53
C GLU A 147 -23.74 -12.83 14.04
N TRP A 148 -23.52 -11.80 13.28
CA TRP A 148 -23.53 -11.86 11.83
C TRP A 148 -22.52 -10.86 11.30
N GLY A 149 -21.86 -11.22 10.21
CA GLY A 149 -20.89 -10.37 9.57
C GLY A 149 -20.76 -10.64 8.08
N THR A 150 -20.36 -9.62 7.36
CA THR A 150 -19.99 -9.70 5.94
C THR A 150 -18.66 -9.02 5.73
N TRP A 151 -17.91 -9.49 4.74
CA TRP A 151 -16.70 -8.84 4.27
C TRP A 151 -16.59 -8.94 2.76
N LYS A 152 -15.90 -7.97 2.17
CA LYS A 152 -15.59 -7.94 0.76
C LYS A 152 -14.17 -7.41 0.60
N SER A 153 -13.37 -8.09 -0.21
CA SER A 153 -12.04 -7.63 -0.63
C SER A 153 -11.98 -7.58 -2.14
N GLU A 154 -11.59 -6.44 -2.67
CA GLU A 154 -11.37 -6.22 -4.10
C GLU A 154 -9.92 -5.79 -4.31
N TYR A 155 -9.29 -6.28 -5.34
CA TYR A 155 -7.95 -5.89 -5.73
C TYR A 155 -7.84 -5.88 -7.24
N THR A 156 -7.23 -4.84 -7.76
CA THR A 156 -6.94 -4.70 -9.19
C THR A 156 -5.52 -4.17 -9.34
N THR A 157 -4.77 -4.75 -10.25
CA THR A 157 -3.48 -4.24 -10.68
C THR A 157 -3.44 -4.15 -12.19
N ALA A 158 -2.81 -3.09 -12.67
CA ALA A 158 -2.57 -2.87 -14.08
C ALA A 158 -1.12 -2.44 -14.29
N SER A 159 -0.48 -2.99 -15.29
CA SER A 159 0.91 -2.70 -15.63
C SER A 159 1.08 -2.38 -17.09
N GLY A 160 2.03 -1.51 -17.39
CA GLY A 160 2.41 -1.12 -18.72
C GLY A 160 3.91 -0.93 -18.86
N ILE A 161 4.42 -1.10 -20.07
CA ILE A 161 5.82 -0.93 -20.44
C ILE A 161 5.94 0.05 -21.59
N GLY A 162 7.16 0.52 -21.85
CA GLY A 162 7.40 1.50 -22.92
C GLY A 162 6.94 2.91 -22.54
N MET A 163 7.06 3.26 -21.27
CA MET A 163 6.74 4.59 -20.76
C MET A 163 7.64 5.65 -21.38
N PRO A 164 7.11 6.80 -21.84
CA PRO A 164 7.94 7.95 -22.15
C PRO A 164 8.62 8.51 -20.90
N PRO A 165 9.82 9.09 -21.01
CA PRO A 165 10.51 9.70 -19.88
C PRO A 165 9.65 10.74 -19.17
N GLY A 166 9.54 10.64 -17.84
CA GLY A 166 8.80 11.59 -17.02
C GLY A 166 7.27 11.52 -17.13
N VAL A 167 6.72 10.55 -17.88
CA VAL A 167 5.26 10.33 -17.99
C VAL A 167 4.87 9.11 -17.16
N ASP A 168 3.98 9.30 -16.22
CA ASP A 168 3.56 8.29 -15.25
C ASP A 168 2.06 7.94 -15.34
N ALA A 169 1.54 7.85 -16.55
CA ALA A 169 0.15 7.51 -16.82
C ALA A 169 0.04 6.22 -17.64
N LEU A 170 -0.74 5.24 -17.18
CA LEU A 170 -0.88 3.93 -17.83
C LEU A 170 -1.31 4.03 -19.30
N ASN A 171 -2.10 5.03 -19.67
CA ASN A 171 -2.53 5.25 -21.05
C ASN A 171 -1.40 5.69 -22.00
N ALA A 172 -0.23 6.07 -21.46
CA ALA A 172 0.95 6.41 -22.23
C ALA A 172 1.89 5.22 -22.47
N SER A 173 1.53 4.04 -21.98
CA SER A 173 2.30 2.80 -22.09
C SER A 173 1.61 1.77 -22.98
N SER A 174 2.37 0.76 -23.39
CA SER A 174 1.80 -0.47 -23.92
C SER A 174 1.37 -1.37 -22.76
N PRO A 175 0.10 -1.80 -22.68
CA PRO A 175 -0.36 -2.69 -21.62
C PRO A 175 0.48 -3.96 -21.56
N SER A 176 0.95 -4.32 -20.36
CA SER A 176 1.72 -5.56 -20.13
C SER A 176 0.96 -6.57 -19.25
N GLY A 177 -0.01 -6.13 -18.50
CA GLY A 177 -0.85 -7.02 -17.72
C GLY A 177 -1.96 -6.26 -16.96
N VAL A 178 -3.08 -6.94 -16.80
CA VAL A 178 -4.16 -6.53 -15.91
C VAL A 178 -4.63 -7.76 -15.17
N SER A 179 -4.75 -7.69 -13.88
CA SER A 179 -5.33 -8.74 -13.05
C SER A 179 -6.12 -8.15 -11.89
N GLY A 180 -7.03 -8.94 -11.35
CA GLY A 180 -7.80 -8.54 -10.20
C GLY A 180 -8.62 -9.69 -9.65
N TYR A 181 -9.13 -9.51 -8.44
CA TYR A 181 -10.06 -10.43 -7.81
C TYR A 181 -11.06 -9.68 -6.94
N GLU A 182 -12.15 -10.35 -6.68
CA GLU A 182 -13.17 -9.96 -5.72
C GLU A 182 -13.50 -11.18 -4.86
N ILE A 183 -13.42 -11.02 -3.55
CA ILE A 183 -13.70 -12.09 -2.58
C ILE A 183 -14.73 -11.57 -1.59
N PRO A 184 -16.01 -11.92 -1.73
CA PRO A 184 -17.03 -11.70 -0.72
C PRO A 184 -17.04 -12.84 0.29
N GLY A 185 -17.51 -12.54 1.50
CA GLY A 185 -17.73 -13.53 2.52
C GLY A 185 -18.80 -13.10 3.52
N ALA A 186 -19.35 -14.08 4.21
CA ALA A 186 -20.28 -13.86 5.30
C ALA A 186 -20.12 -14.94 6.38
N SER A 187 -20.42 -14.58 7.61
CA SER A 187 -20.43 -15.48 8.75
C SER A 187 -21.64 -15.22 9.62
N TRP A 188 -22.11 -16.24 10.32
CA TRP A 188 -23.11 -16.11 11.37
C TRP A 188 -22.86 -17.16 12.47
N ALA A 189 -23.21 -16.82 13.68
CA ALA A 189 -23.19 -17.72 14.83
C ALA A 189 -24.31 -17.37 15.80
N ALA A 190 -24.71 -18.36 16.60
CA ALA A 190 -25.61 -18.17 17.73
C ALA A 190 -25.06 -18.98 18.92
N PHE A 191 -25.25 -18.48 20.14
CA PHE A 191 -24.78 -19.09 21.37
C PHE A 191 -25.73 -18.81 22.54
N LEU A 192 -25.73 -19.72 23.51
CA LEU A 192 -26.53 -19.70 24.72
C LEU A 192 -25.63 -19.71 25.94
#